data_87e3c1bbeac38cef2341b17176c47d58
#
_entry.id   87e3c1bbeac38cef2341b17176c47d58
#
_cell.length_a   1.000
_cell.length_b   1.000
_cell.length_c   1.000
_cell.angle_alpha   90.00
_cell.angle_beta   90.00
_cell.angle_gamma   90.00
#
_symmetry.space_group_name_H-M   'P 1'
#
loop_
_entity.id
_entity.type
_entity.pdbx_description
1 polymer ?
#
loop_
_entity_poly.entity_id
_entity_poly.type
_entity_poly.pdbx_seq_one_letter_code
_entity_poly.pdbx_strand_id
1 'polypeptide(L)'
;QRFVFSLYDAGETWIVDMRDRNKPAITKLRDIGKLPYDALITPDGRWYIAGLFGEDGMAMVDLWQPEKGVRRILDGYGRGEKALPVYKMPHLEGWAMANGHAFMPAIGHHEVLVAAEGSWKEVDRIAVHGQPVFVMARPDGRQIWVNFAFPDNDTIQVIDVPTRKIIKTLKPGPAVLHMEFTPRGEEVWLSVRDDNQVIMYDTTTFAEKGRLPVRKPSGIFFTARAHRIGL
;
A
#
# COMPACT_ATOMS: atom_id res chain seq x y z
N GLN A 1 -14.61 10.74 17.05
CA GLN A 1 -14.53 9.75 15.96
C GLN A 1 -14.70 10.45 14.62
N ARG A 2 -13.77 10.22 13.69
CA ARG A 2 -13.86 10.72 12.33
C ARG A 2 -13.63 9.55 11.38
N PHE A 3 -14.33 9.57 10.26
CA PHE A 3 -14.07 8.72 9.11
C PHE A 3 -13.57 9.58 7.97
N VAL A 4 -12.63 9.06 7.19
CA VAL A 4 -12.19 9.65 5.95
C VAL A 4 -12.22 8.60 4.85
N PHE A 5 -12.71 8.96 3.69
CA PHE A 5 -12.78 8.09 2.53
C PHE A 5 -12.88 8.91 1.24
N SER A 6 -12.48 8.29 0.15
CA SER A 6 -12.59 8.89 -1.18
C SER A 6 -13.75 8.29 -1.96
N LEU A 7 -14.35 9.09 -2.82
CA LEU A 7 -15.42 8.70 -3.74
C LEU A 7 -14.83 8.58 -5.14
N TYR A 8 -14.78 7.36 -5.64
CA TYR A 8 -14.10 6.98 -6.88
C TYR A 8 -14.55 7.79 -8.09
N ASP A 9 -15.83 7.71 -8.45
CA ASP A 9 -16.36 8.40 -9.63
C ASP A 9 -16.49 9.91 -9.47
N ALA A 10 -16.69 10.36 -8.22
CA ALA A 10 -16.86 11.79 -7.93
C ALA A 10 -15.55 12.56 -7.88
N GLY A 11 -14.41 11.88 -7.69
CA GLY A 11 -13.12 12.56 -7.49
C GLY A 11 -13.10 13.41 -6.21
N GLU A 12 -13.73 12.91 -5.14
CA GLU A 12 -13.88 13.65 -3.88
C GLU A 12 -13.29 12.84 -2.71
N THR A 13 -12.85 13.55 -1.67
CA THR A 13 -12.59 12.98 -0.35
C THR A 13 -13.54 13.58 0.67
N TRP A 14 -14.18 12.75 1.46
CA TRP A 14 -15.09 13.18 2.52
C TRP A 14 -14.50 12.86 3.89
N ILE A 15 -14.60 13.82 4.79
CA ILE A 15 -14.29 13.66 6.21
C ILE A 15 -15.60 13.77 6.97
N VAL A 16 -15.98 12.69 7.65
CA VAL A 16 -17.24 12.62 8.42
C VAL A 16 -16.91 12.65 9.90
N ASP A 17 -17.29 13.70 10.57
CA ASP A 17 -17.15 13.85 12.01
C ASP A 17 -18.37 13.27 12.73
N MET A 18 -18.15 12.21 13.50
CA MET A 18 -19.18 11.44 14.22
C MET A 18 -19.19 11.75 15.73
N ARG A 19 -18.62 12.86 16.16
CA ARG A 19 -18.67 13.24 17.58
C ARG A 19 -20.10 13.43 18.07
N ASP A 20 -20.95 14.03 17.25
CA ASP A 20 -22.40 13.95 17.41
C ASP A 20 -22.95 12.90 16.43
N ARG A 21 -23.30 11.71 16.95
CA ARG A 21 -23.81 10.60 16.13
C ARG A 21 -25.18 10.87 15.52
N ASN A 22 -25.96 11.76 16.12
CA ASN A 22 -27.28 12.11 15.61
C ASN A 22 -27.22 13.19 14.52
N LYS A 23 -26.09 13.93 14.46
CA LYS A 23 -25.87 14.99 13.50
C LYS A 23 -24.43 14.99 12.98
N PRO A 24 -24.04 14.00 12.16
CA PRO A 24 -22.71 13.95 11.58
C PRO A 24 -22.40 15.23 10.78
N ALA A 25 -21.21 15.79 10.98
CA ALA A 25 -20.73 16.89 10.16
C ALA A 25 -19.85 16.34 9.03
N ILE A 26 -20.12 16.78 7.79
CA ILE A 26 -19.41 16.29 6.60
C ILE A 26 -18.62 17.44 5.96
N THR A 27 -17.31 17.29 5.88
CA THR A 27 -16.43 18.13 5.08
C THR A 27 -16.15 17.42 3.77
N LYS A 28 -16.47 18.06 2.65
CA LYS A 28 -16.28 17.52 1.30
C LYS A 28 -15.12 18.26 0.62
N LEU A 29 -14.09 17.54 0.28
CA LEU A 29 -12.98 18.03 -0.54
C LEU A 29 -13.23 17.54 -1.97
N ARG A 30 -13.48 18.49 -2.87
CA ARG A 30 -13.81 18.21 -4.27
C ARG A 30 -12.57 18.33 -5.14
N ASP A 31 -12.66 17.76 -6.35
CA ASP A 31 -11.62 17.88 -7.37
C ASP A 31 -10.23 17.44 -6.89
N ILE A 32 -10.20 16.36 -6.08
CA ILE A 32 -8.94 15.83 -5.55
C ILE A 32 -8.10 15.15 -6.61
N GLY A 33 -8.71 14.77 -7.73
CA GLY A 33 -8.10 14.04 -8.85
C GLY A 33 -9.00 12.95 -9.39
N LYS A 34 -8.57 12.31 -10.50
CA LYS A 34 -9.38 11.31 -11.20
C LYS A 34 -9.32 9.95 -10.55
N LEU A 35 -10.50 9.39 -10.27
CA LEU A 35 -10.70 8.03 -9.79
C LEU A 35 -9.83 7.72 -8.55
N PRO A 36 -9.98 8.46 -7.43
CA PRO A 36 -9.27 8.12 -6.20
C PRO A 36 -9.71 6.74 -5.73
N TYR A 37 -8.76 5.86 -5.47
CA TYR A 37 -9.02 4.46 -5.15
C TYR A 37 -8.71 4.17 -3.69
N ASP A 38 -7.58 3.55 -3.41
CA ASP A 38 -7.17 3.27 -2.05
C ASP A 38 -6.45 4.44 -1.37
N ALA A 39 -6.41 4.42 -0.05
CA ALA A 39 -5.76 5.48 0.71
C ALA A 39 -5.06 4.95 1.97
N LEU A 40 -4.00 5.66 2.36
CA LEU A 40 -3.28 5.46 3.59
C LEU A 40 -3.50 6.65 4.53
N ILE A 41 -3.59 6.38 5.83
CA ILE A 41 -3.39 7.39 6.87
C ILE A 41 -1.99 7.17 7.45
N THR A 42 -1.18 8.24 7.52
CA THR A 42 0.17 8.14 8.11
C THR A 42 0.11 7.73 9.59
N PRO A 43 1.18 7.11 10.13
CA PRO A 43 1.21 6.60 11.51
C PRO A 43 0.88 7.64 12.59
N ASP A 44 1.17 8.91 12.33
CA ASP A 44 0.82 10.03 13.21
C ASP A 44 -0.67 10.45 13.14
N GLY A 45 -1.44 9.84 12.22
CA GLY A 45 -2.85 10.13 12.00
C GLY A 45 -3.11 11.47 11.30
N ARG A 46 -2.08 12.10 10.74
CA ARG A 46 -2.20 13.45 10.18
C ARG A 46 -2.56 13.46 8.70
N TRP A 47 -1.87 12.66 7.89
CA TRP A 47 -2.02 12.73 6.45
C TRP A 47 -2.89 11.59 5.93
N TYR A 48 -3.93 11.92 5.22
CA TYR A 48 -4.68 11.00 4.37
C TYR A 48 -4.17 11.15 2.95
N ILE A 49 -3.72 10.06 2.34
CA ILE A 49 -3.10 10.07 1.03
C ILE A 49 -3.81 9.05 0.16
N ALA A 50 -4.53 9.54 -0.85
CA ALA A 50 -5.28 8.71 -1.78
C ALA A 50 -4.55 8.58 -3.12
N GLY A 51 -4.42 7.36 -3.64
CA GLY A 51 -3.94 7.11 -4.99
C GLY A 51 -4.97 7.47 -6.03
N LEU A 52 -4.51 7.88 -7.19
CA LEU A 52 -5.35 8.26 -8.30
C LEU A 52 -5.24 7.23 -9.42
N PHE A 53 -6.32 6.46 -9.60
CA PHE A 53 -6.36 5.42 -10.62
C PHE A 53 -6.44 6.00 -12.05
N GLY A 54 -7.05 7.17 -12.21
CA GLY A 54 -7.29 7.82 -13.50
C GLY A 54 -6.20 8.77 -13.98
N GLU A 55 -5.18 9.04 -13.17
CA GLU A 55 -4.06 9.93 -13.51
C GLU A 55 -2.86 9.68 -12.61
N ASP A 56 -1.72 10.27 -12.96
CA ASP A 56 -0.52 10.18 -12.12
C ASP A 56 -0.67 10.95 -10.82
N GLY A 57 0.05 10.46 -9.81
CA GLY A 57 0.16 11.12 -8.54
C GLY A 57 -0.87 10.68 -7.52
N MET A 58 -0.84 11.36 -6.41
CA MET A 58 -1.66 11.09 -5.24
C MET A 58 -2.22 12.39 -4.69
N ALA A 59 -3.43 12.30 -4.12
CA ALA A 59 -4.07 13.40 -3.43
C ALA A 59 -3.82 13.29 -1.91
N MET A 60 -3.23 14.31 -1.32
CA MET A 60 -2.89 14.34 0.10
C MET A 60 -3.67 15.41 0.83
N VAL A 61 -4.27 15.04 1.97
CA VAL A 61 -5.07 15.91 2.83
C VAL A 61 -4.49 15.94 4.24
N ASP A 62 -4.30 17.12 4.82
CA ASP A 62 -3.98 17.29 6.23
C ASP A 62 -5.25 17.12 7.06
N LEU A 63 -5.42 15.98 7.73
CA LEU A 63 -6.59 15.70 8.57
C LEU A 63 -6.66 16.58 9.83
N TRP A 64 -5.55 17.21 10.21
CA TRP A 64 -5.52 18.18 11.30
C TRP A 64 -5.94 19.59 10.85
N GLN A 65 -5.77 19.89 9.55
CA GLN A 65 -6.09 21.18 8.94
C GLN A 65 -6.76 20.99 7.57
N PRO A 66 -7.94 20.33 7.53
CA PRO A 66 -8.59 19.96 6.26
C PRO A 66 -9.03 21.18 5.43
N GLU A 67 -9.17 22.33 6.07
CA GLU A 67 -9.48 23.61 5.41
C GLU A 67 -8.38 24.08 4.45
N LYS A 68 -7.17 23.54 4.56
CA LYS A 68 -6.09 23.81 3.60
C LYS A 68 -6.30 23.13 2.24
N GLY A 69 -7.30 22.26 2.14
CA GLY A 69 -7.63 21.56 0.91
C GLY A 69 -6.67 20.44 0.59
N VAL A 70 -6.56 20.13 -0.70
CA VAL A 70 -5.79 18.99 -1.23
C VAL A 70 -4.46 19.46 -1.79
N ARG A 71 -3.40 18.73 -1.49
CA ARG A 71 -2.09 18.86 -2.13
C ARG A 71 -1.79 17.65 -2.99
N ARG A 72 -1.23 17.88 -4.17
CA ARG A 72 -0.76 16.81 -5.06
C ARG A 72 0.69 16.45 -4.73
N ILE A 73 0.97 15.16 -4.72
CA ILE A 73 2.33 14.62 -4.56
C ILE A 73 2.58 13.56 -5.61
N LEU A 74 3.85 13.39 -6.01
CA LEU A 74 4.31 12.37 -6.98
C LEU A 74 3.53 12.39 -8.30
N ASP A 75 3.20 13.55 -8.78
CA ASP A 75 2.32 13.76 -9.94
C ASP A 75 3.06 13.74 -11.27
N GLY A 76 4.07 12.96 -11.43
CA GLY A 76 4.86 12.89 -12.64
C GLY A 76 5.46 11.53 -12.97
N TYR A 77 5.18 10.51 -12.17
CA TYR A 77 5.90 9.24 -12.28
C TYR A 77 5.55 8.39 -13.51
N GLY A 78 4.38 8.56 -14.12
CA GLY A 78 3.94 7.79 -15.29
C GLY A 78 3.60 8.64 -16.52
N ARG A 79 3.90 9.92 -16.50
CA ARG A 79 3.53 10.84 -17.59
C ARG A 79 4.30 10.54 -18.87
N GLY A 80 3.58 10.48 -19.98
CA GLY A 80 4.12 10.24 -21.31
C GLY A 80 4.22 8.77 -21.69
N GLU A 81 3.83 7.85 -20.83
CA GLU A 81 3.80 6.44 -21.17
C GLU A 81 2.47 5.98 -21.78
N LYS A 82 2.52 4.84 -22.50
CA LYS A 82 1.31 4.22 -23.06
C LYS A 82 0.29 3.95 -21.97
N ALA A 83 -0.98 3.99 -22.34
CA ALA A 83 -2.09 3.64 -21.45
C ALA A 83 -1.76 2.38 -20.65
N LEU A 84 -1.76 2.50 -19.34
CA LEU A 84 -1.45 1.40 -18.44
C LEU A 84 -2.49 0.28 -18.58
N PRO A 85 -2.10 -0.99 -18.48
CA PRO A 85 -3.05 -2.09 -18.59
C PRO A 85 -4.14 -2.03 -17.53
N VAL A 86 -5.25 -2.71 -17.77
CA VAL A 86 -6.50 -2.70 -16.97
C VAL A 86 -6.30 -3.05 -15.49
N TYR A 87 -5.17 -3.64 -15.14
CA TYR A 87 -4.77 -4.02 -13.76
C TYR A 87 -4.18 -2.88 -12.93
N LYS A 88 -4.33 -1.66 -13.37
CA LYS A 88 -3.92 -0.44 -12.68
C LYS A 88 -4.74 -0.27 -11.40
N MET A 89 -4.47 -1.08 -10.40
CA MET A 89 -5.05 -0.92 -9.07
C MET A 89 -3.99 -0.35 -8.13
N PRO A 90 -4.03 0.95 -7.82
CA PRO A 90 -3.22 1.48 -6.74
C PRO A 90 -3.80 0.95 -5.42
N HIS A 91 -3.37 -0.22 -5.00
CA HIS A 91 -3.65 -0.70 -3.66
C HIS A 91 -2.78 0.07 -2.67
N LEU A 92 -3.31 1.16 -2.17
CA LEU A 92 -2.58 1.98 -1.21
C LEU A 92 -2.60 1.43 0.22
N GLU A 93 -3.44 0.46 0.53
CA GLU A 93 -3.18 -0.40 1.68
C GLU A 93 -1.85 -1.16 1.52
N GLY A 94 -1.35 -1.20 0.30
CA GLY A 94 -0.11 -1.81 -0.08
C GLY A 94 1.10 -0.90 -0.11
N TRP A 95 1.09 0.30 0.41
CA TRP A 95 2.35 1.00 0.61
C TRP A 95 2.75 1.09 2.08
N ALA A 96 4.03 1.27 2.29
CA ALA A 96 4.64 1.16 3.59
C ALA A 96 5.34 2.44 4.00
N MET A 97 5.28 2.72 5.30
CA MET A 97 6.10 3.75 5.93
C MET A 97 7.23 3.08 6.72
N ALA A 98 8.47 3.42 6.41
CA ALA A 98 9.64 2.87 7.11
C ALA A 98 10.80 3.88 7.13
N ASN A 99 11.41 4.10 8.27
CA ASN A 99 12.59 4.96 8.46
C ASN A 99 12.46 6.34 7.80
N GLY A 100 11.31 7.02 8.00
CA GLY A 100 11.07 8.35 7.46
C GLY A 100 10.86 8.40 5.94
N HIS A 101 10.53 7.25 5.33
CA HIS A 101 10.23 7.14 3.91
C HIS A 101 8.93 6.39 3.67
N ALA A 102 8.22 6.78 2.62
CA ALA A 102 7.12 6.02 2.05
C ALA A 102 7.62 5.19 0.88
N PHE A 103 7.27 3.90 0.84
CA PHE A 103 7.53 2.96 -0.24
C PHE A 103 6.21 2.66 -0.93
N MET A 104 6.10 2.92 -2.22
CA MET A 104 4.83 2.90 -2.95
C MET A 104 4.95 2.12 -4.25
N PRO A 105 3.94 1.31 -4.60
CA PRO A 105 3.94 0.61 -5.88
C PRO A 105 3.77 1.60 -7.03
N ALA A 106 4.75 1.67 -7.93
CA ALA A 106 4.64 2.40 -9.19
C ALA A 106 3.92 1.53 -10.22
N ILE A 107 2.60 1.60 -10.20
CA ILE A 107 1.76 0.77 -11.04
C ILE A 107 1.97 1.12 -12.51
N GLY A 108 2.22 0.08 -13.32
CA GLY A 108 2.59 0.22 -14.72
C GLY A 108 4.10 0.38 -14.98
N HIS A 109 4.87 0.45 -13.88
CA HIS A 109 6.33 0.54 -13.96
C HIS A 109 6.96 -0.57 -13.19
N HIS A 110 7.41 -1.50 -13.27
CA HIS A 110 8.05 -2.52 -12.42
C HIS A 110 9.02 -1.88 -11.40
N GLU A 111 8.49 -0.93 -10.62
CA GLU A 111 9.27 -0.15 -9.66
C GLU A 111 8.51 0.07 -8.34
N VAL A 112 9.26 0.23 -7.26
CA VAL A 112 8.78 0.77 -5.99
C VAL A 112 9.35 2.18 -5.86
N LEU A 113 8.47 3.18 -5.79
CA LEU A 113 8.85 4.56 -5.54
C LEU A 113 9.19 4.76 -4.07
N VAL A 114 10.20 5.58 -3.80
CA VAL A 114 10.55 5.97 -2.45
C VAL A 114 10.43 7.48 -2.31
N ALA A 115 9.58 7.94 -1.40
CA ALA A 115 9.42 9.35 -1.09
C ALA A 115 9.86 9.66 0.34
N ALA A 116 10.51 10.80 0.54
CA ALA A 116 10.86 11.26 1.88
C ALA A 116 9.61 11.78 2.62
N GLU A 117 9.36 11.26 3.82
CA GLU A 117 8.29 11.75 4.69
C GLU A 117 8.45 13.25 4.98
N GLY A 118 7.34 13.95 5.11
CA GLY A 118 7.30 15.39 5.32
C GLY A 118 7.40 16.21 4.05
N SER A 119 8.44 16.06 3.25
CA SER A 119 8.54 16.73 1.95
C SER A 119 7.69 16.08 0.87
N TRP A 120 7.50 14.78 0.97
CA TRP A 120 6.80 13.93 -0.01
C TRP A 120 7.40 14.00 -1.42
N LYS A 121 8.69 14.31 -1.49
CA LYS A 121 9.45 14.28 -2.74
C LYS A 121 9.99 12.89 -2.98
N GLU A 122 9.94 12.46 -4.22
CA GLU A 122 10.61 11.24 -4.66
C GLU A 122 12.13 11.38 -4.43
N VAL A 123 12.72 10.37 -3.82
CA VAL A 123 14.16 10.31 -3.52
C VAL A 123 14.83 9.09 -4.13
N ASP A 124 14.06 8.07 -4.54
CA ASP A 124 14.59 6.87 -5.17
C ASP A 124 13.50 6.07 -5.90
N ARG A 125 13.94 5.16 -6.80
CA ARG A 125 13.13 4.15 -7.47
C ARG A 125 13.84 2.82 -7.43
N ILE A 126 13.18 1.80 -6.95
CA ILE A 126 13.74 0.46 -6.82
C ILE A 126 13.11 -0.40 -7.90
N ALA A 127 13.90 -0.83 -8.89
CA ALA A 127 13.42 -1.77 -9.90
C ALA A 127 13.08 -3.12 -9.27
N VAL A 128 11.91 -3.67 -9.62
CA VAL A 128 11.38 -4.92 -9.08
C VAL A 128 10.97 -5.88 -10.21
N HIS A 129 10.67 -7.14 -9.85
CA HIS A 129 10.43 -8.24 -10.78
C HIS A 129 9.27 -8.00 -11.76
N GLY A 130 8.19 -7.42 -11.31
CA GLY A 130 6.98 -7.22 -12.09
C GLY A 130 6.20 -6.00 -11.62
N GLN A 131 4.95 -5.87 -12.07
CA GLN A 131 4.09 -4.79 -11.61
C GLN A 131 3.74 -4.99 -10.13
N PRO A 132 4.24 -4.15 -9.21
CA PRO A 132 3.99 -4.30 -7.80
C PRO A 132 2.52 -4.00 -7.45
N VAL A 133 1.95 -4.74 -6.50
CA VAL A 133 0.58 -4.55 -6.01
C VAL A 133 0.60 -4.10 -4.56
N PHE A 134 1.10 -4.94 -3.65
CA PHE A 134 1.29 -4.58 -2.26
C PHE A 134 2.76 -4.37 -1.95
N VAL A 135 3.04 -3.34 -1.18
CA VAL A 135 4.36 -2.97 -0.69
C VAL A 135 4.24 -2.81 0.81
N MET A 136 4.60 -3.84 1.58
CA MET A 136 4.32 -3.91 3.01
C MET A 136 5.59 -3.90 3.85
N ALA A 137 5.64 -3.05 4.86
CA ALA A 137 6.75 -3.00 5.80
C ALA A 137 6.65 -4.09 6.86
N ARG A 138 7.77 -4.78 7.14
CA ARG A 138 7.91 -5.54 8.37
C ARG A 138 7.78 -4.59 9.56
N PRO A 139 7.12 -4.97 10.67
CA PRO A 139 6.83 -4.07 11.80
C PRO A 139 8.02 -3.32 12.40
N ASP A 140 9.24 -3.81 12.23
CA ASP A 140 10.47 -3.11 12.68
C ASP A 140 11.01 -2.10 11.64
N GLY A 141 10.37 -1.96 10.48
CA GLY A 141 10.77 -1.04 9.42
C GLY A 141 12.08 -1.39 8.70
N ARG A 142 12.59 -2.62 8.83
CA ARG A 142 13.87 -3.02 8.20
C ARG A 142 13.71 -3.66 6.83
N GLN A 143 12.55 -4.20 6.55
CA GLN A 143 12.26 -4.90 5.29
C GLN A 143 10.94 -4.41 4.70
N ILE A 144 10.91 -4.34 3.37
CA ILE A 144 9.70 -4.15 2.58
C ILE A 144 9.49 -5.41 1.75
N TRP A 145 8.31 -6.00 1.85
CA TRP A 145 7.91 -7.15 1.07
C TRP A 145 6.96 -6.72 -0.05
N VAL A 146 7.18 -7.24 -1.25
CA VAL A 146 6.47 -6.82 -2.46
C VAL A 146 5.93 -8.05 -3.19
N ASN A 147 4.63 -8.07 -3.47
CA ASN A 147 4.03 -9.02 -4.41
C ASN A 147 3.68 -8.33 -5.74
N PHE A 148 3.31 -9.13 -6.73
CA PHE A 148 3.16 -8.65 -8.10
C PHE A 148 1.81 -9.03 -8.70
N ALA A 149 1.37 -8.25 -9.69
CA ALA A 149 0.22 -8.56 -10.52
C ALA A 149 0.55 -9.69 -11.51
N PHE A 150 -0.50 -10.29 -12.09
CA PHE A 150 -0.35 -11.21 -13.21
C PHE A 150 0.41 -10.53 -14.37
N PRO A 151 1.34 -11.20 -15.07
CA PRO A 151 1.66 -12.64 -14.97
C PRO A 151 2.70 -13.01 -13.89
N ASP A 152 3.29 -12.05 -13.20
CA ASP A 152 4.41 -12.23 -12.27
C ASP A 152 3.96 -12.54 -10.83
N ASN A 153 2.70 -12.87 -10.65
CA ASN A 153 2.03 -13.03 -9.36
C ASN A 153 2.34 -14.34 -8.61
N ASP A 154 3.35 -15.07 -9.04
CA ASP A 154 3.92 -16.22 -8.35
C ASP A 154 5.13 -15.87 -7.46
N THR A 155 5.51 -14.59 -7.45
CA THR A 155 6.77 -14.11 -6.89
C THR A 155 6.54 -13.12 -5.75
N ILE A 156 7.45 -13.15 -4.77
CA ILE A 156 7.63 -12.14 -3.72
C ILE A 156 9.07 -11.66 -3.77
N GLN A 157 9.29 -10.36 -3.64
CA GLN A 157 10.61 -9.78 -3.39
C GLN A 157 10.67 -9.07 -2.05
N VAL A 158 11.85 -9.14 -1.42
CA VAL A 158 12.14 -8.48 -0.15
C VAL A 158 13.22 -7.44 -0.39
N ILE A 159 12.91 -6.20 -0.04
CA ILE A 159 13.81 -5.05 -0.11
C ILE A 159 14.32 -4.77 1.30
N ASP A 160 15.62 -4.62 1.44
CA ASP A 160 16.25 -4.11 2.66
C ASP A 160 16.13 -2.58 2.69
N VAL A 161 15.48 -2.04 3.71
CA VAL A 161 15.15 -0.61 3.78
C VAL A 161 16.39 0.28 3.83
N PRO A 162 17.42 -0.01 4.66
CA PRO A 162 18.64 0.82 4.71
C PRO A 162 19.39 0.91 3.38
N THR A 163 19.53 -0.19 2.67
CA THR A 163 20.30 -0.25 1.42
C THR A 163 19.47 -0.06 0.17
N ARG A 164 18.13 -0.16 0.28
CA ARG A 164 17.17 -0.12 -0.83
C ARG A 164 17.44 -1.18 -1.90
N LYS A 165 18.01 -2.30 -1.51
CA LYS A 165 18.34 -3.41 -2.41
C LYS A 165 17.41 -4.60 -2.18
N ILE A 166 17.11 -5.32 -3.24
CA ILE A 166 16.44 -6.62 -3.16
C ILE A 166 17.41 -7.60 -2.54
N ILE A 167 17.05 -8.17 -1.38
CA ILE A 167 17.86 -9.14 -0.64
C ILE A 167 17.35 -10.56 -0.78
N LYS A 168 16.11 -10.74 -1.22
CA LYS A 168 15.51 -12.06 -1.43
C LYS A 168 14.43 -12.02 -2.48
N THR A 169 14.34 -13.08 -3.27
CA THR A 169 13.21 -13.40 -4.14
C THR A 169 12.70 -14.79 -3.75
N LEU A 170 11.40 -14.92 -3.54
CA LEU A 170 10.69 -16.16 -3.20
C LEU A 170 9.67 -16.48 -4.27
N LYS A 171 9.38 -17.76 -4.45
CA LYS A 171 8.32 -18.28 -5.34
C LYS A 171 7.36 -19.17 -4.56
N PRO A 172 6.43 -18.58 -3.80
CA PRO A 172 5.50 -19.34 -2.97
C PRO A 172 4.54 -20.23 -3.77
N GLY A 173 4.16 -19.77 -4.96
CA GLY A 173 3.21 -20.46 -5.83
C GLY A 173 2.33 -19.47 -6.60
N PRO A 174 1.37 -19.94 -7.42
CA PRO A 174 0.58 -19.09 -8.29
C PRO A 174 -0.45 -18.25 -7.53
N ALA A 175 -0.60 -17.01 -7.95
CA ALA A 175 -1.54 -16.03 -7.42
C ALA A 175 -1.35 -15.71 -5.93
N VAL A 176 -0.18 -15.17 -5.59
CA VAL A 176 0.05 -14.55 -4.28
C VAL A 176 -0.72 -13.23 -4.23
N LEU A 177 -1.86 -13.23 -3.55
CA LEU A 177 -2.76 -12.07 -3.54
C LEU A 177 -2.52 -11.10 -2.39
N HIS A 178 -2.18 -11.62 -1.22
CA HIS A 178 -2.01 -10.80 -0.03
C HIS A 178 -0.94 -11.37 0.89
N MET A 179 -0.37 -10.54 1.72
CA MET A 179 0.59 -10.90 2.75
C MET A 179 0.28 -10.11 4.02
N GLU A 180 0.58 -10.71 5.19
CA GLU A 180 0.41 -10.04 6.47
C GLU A 180 1.49 -10.53 7.45
N PHE A 181 2.05 -9.61 8.21
CA PHE A 181 3.06 -9.92 9.22
C PHE A 181 2.43 -10.24 10.57
N THR A 182 3.04 -11.17 11.32
CA THR A 182 2.78 -11.27 12.76
C THR A 182 3.09 -9.95 13.47
N PRO A 183 2.52 -9.69 14.66
CA PRO A 183 2.61 -8.37 15.31
C PRO A 183 4.03 -7.84 15.54
N ARG A 184 5.01 -8.72 15.68
CA ARG A 184 6.43 -8.35 15.82
C ARG A 184 7.26 -8.62 14.57
N GLY A 185 6.63 -9.18 13.52
CA GLY A 185 7.26 -9.41 12.24
C GLY A 185 8.15 -10.63 12.17
N GLU A 186 8.03 -11.61 13.07
CA GLU A 186 8.80 -12.85 13.01
C GLU A 186 8.41 -13.72 11.82
N GLU A 187 7.13 -13.65 11.44
CA GLU A 187 6.58 -14.39 10.31
C GLU A 187 5.81 -13.46 9.38
N VAL A 188 5.75 -13.85 8.12
CA VAL A 188 4.82 -13.34 7.13
C VAL A 188 3.96 -14.48 6.63
N TRP A 189 2.66 -14.22 6.51
CA TRP A 189 1.67 -15.16 6.01
C TRP A 189 1.22 -14.71 4.63
N LEU A 190 1.32 -15.60 3.65
CA LEU A 190 1.05 -15.33 2.24
C LEU A 190 -0.18 -16.12 1.79
N SER A 191 -1.16 -15.44 1.18
CA SER A 191 -2.25 -16.13 0.50
C SER A 191 -1.82 -16.55 -0.90
N VAL A 192 -1.71 -17.87 -1.14
CA VAL A 192 -1.41 -18.46 -2.45
C VAL A 192 -2.71 -19.04 -3.00
N ARG A 193 -3.49 -18.17 -3.67
CA ARG A 193 -4.89 -18.45 -4.01
C ARG A 193 -5.08 -19.70 -4.85
N ASP A 194 -4.30 -19.83 -5.90
CA ASP A 194 -4.55 -20.88 -6.90
C ASP A 194 -4.03 -22.25 -6.44
N ASP A 195 -3.16 -22.28 -5.44
CA ASP A 195 -2.77 -23.51 -4.73
C ASP A 195 -3.68 -23.85 -3.55
N ASN A 196 -4.66 -23.00 -3.23
CA ASN A 196 -5.54 -23.15 -2.07
C ASN A 196 -4.78 -23.26 -0.74
N GLN A 197 -3.77 -22.42 -0.55
CA GLN A 197 -2.91 -22.46 0.63
C GLN A 197 -2.63 -21.05 1.19
N VAL A 198 -2.45 -20.99 2.49
CA VAL A 198 -1.75 -19.91 3.17
C VAL A 198 -0.38 -20.47 3.59
N ILE A 199 0.70 -19.79 3.20
CA ILE A 199 2.08 -20.23 3.47
C ILE A 199 2.72 -19.24 4.43
N MET A 200 3.42 -19.76 5.44
CA MET A 200 4.12 -18.96 6.44
C MET A 200 5.63 -19.02 6.20
N TYR A 201 6.27 -17.86 6.19
CA TYR A 201 7.73 -17.74 6.11
C TYR A 201 8.30 -17.05 7.33
N ASP A 202 9.45 -17.49 7.77
CA ASP A 202 10.30 -16.76 8.71
C ASP A 202 10.91 -15.54 8.00
N THR A 203 10.78 -14.36 8.57
CA THR A 203 11.21 -13.11 7.92
C THR A 203 12.70 -12.82 8.02
N THR A 204 13.43 -13.58 8.83
CA THR A 204 14.89 -13.46 8.99
C THR A 204 15.64 -14.45 8.12
N THR A 205 15.22 -15.72 8.16
CA THR A 205 15.87 -16.79 7.40
C THR A 205 15.28 -16.98 6.01
N PHE A 206 14.06 -16.46 5.78
CA PHE A 206 13.25 -16.67 4.59
C PHE A 206 12.87 -18.14 4.36
N ALA A 207 12.98 -18.96 5.39
CA ALA A 207 12.58 -20.35 5.34
C ALA A 207 11.05 -20.48 5.47
N GLU A 208 10.48 -21.41 4.71
CA GLU A 208 9.09 -21.78 4.87
C GLU A 208 8.92 -22.50 6.21
N LYS A 209 7.97 -22.05 7.02
CA LYS A 209 7.65 -22.62 8.34
C LYS A 209 6.47 -23.59 8.31
N GLY A 210 5.58 -23.43 7.34
CA GLY A 210 4.43 -24.31 7.22
C GLY A 210 3.41 -23.80 6.21
N ARG A 211 2.40 -24.64 5.98
CA ARG A 211 1.29 -24.37 5.06
C ARG A 211 -0.03 -24.76 5.70
N LEU A 212 -1.06 -23.97 5.43
CA LEU A 212 -2.43 -24.24 5.84
C LEU A 212 -3.30 -24.39 4.59
N PRO A 213 -4.07 -25.47 4.46
CA PRO A 213 -5.03 -25.62 3.37
C PRO A 213 -6.20 -24.64 3.59
N VAL A 214 -6.35 -23.68 2.68
CA VAL A 214 -7.43 -22.70 2.71
C VAL A 214 -7.96 -22.54 1.28
N ARG A 215 -9.25 -22.79 1.07
CA ARG A 215 -9.84 -22.70 -0.27
C ARG A 215 -9.85 -21.25 -0.76
N LYS A 216 -9.17 -20.98 -1.87
CA LYS A 216 -9.11 -19.68 -2.53
C LYS A 216 -8.83 -18.52 -1.57
N PRO A 217 -7.75 -18.57 -0.76
CA PRO A 217 -7.43 -17.50 0.17
C PRO A 217 -7.21 -16.18 -0.58
N SER A 218 -7.62 -15.08 0.05
CA SER A 218 -7.45 -13.72 -0.46
C SER A 218 -6.81 -12.85 0.63
N GLY A 219 -7.52 -11.89 1.21
CA GLY A 219 -6.99 -11.03 2.26
C GLY A 219 -6.69 -11.79 3.56
N ILE A 220 -5.59 -11.43 4.20
CA ILE A 220 -5.20 -11.90 5.53
C ILE A 220 -5.07 -10.66 6.41
N PHE A 221 -5.76 -10.63 7.55
CA PHE A 221 -5.73 -9.49 8.45
C PHE A 221 -5.57 -9.97 9.89
N PHE A 222 -4.49 -9.59 10.54
CA PHE A 222 -4.33 -9.81 11.97
C PHE A 222 -4.97 -8.68 12.77
N THR A 223 -5.69 -9.04 13.84
CA THR A 223 -6.37 -8.07 14.71
C THR A 223 -5.41 -7.03 15.30
N ALA A 224 -4.16 -7.39 15.54
CA ALA A 224 -3.14 -6.46 16.02
C ALA A 224 -2.89 -5.29 15.06
N ARG A 225 -2.99 -5.52 13.74
CA ARG A 225 -2.85 -4.46 12.74
C ARG A 225 -4.04 -3.52 12.70
N ALA A 226 -5.25 -4.03 12.93
CA ALA A 226 -6.47 -3.24 12.91
C ALA A 226 -6.48 -2.10 13.94
N HIS A 227 -5.61 -2.15 14.95
CA HIS A 227 -5.46 -1.11 15.98
C HIS A 227 -4.33 -0.12 15.69
N ARG A 228 -3.63 -0.25 14.56
CA ARG A 228 -2.50 0.60 14.20
C ARG A 228 -2.82 1.38 12.93
N ILE A 229 -2.63 2.69 12.98
CA ILE A 229 -2.83 3.57 11.85
C ILE A 229 -1.55 3.58 11.01
N GLY A 230 -1.68 3.41 9.69
CA GLY A 230 -0.57 3.59 8.74
C GLY A 230 0.55 2.53 8.78
N LEU A 231 0.27 1.33 9.24
CA LEU A 231 1.21 0.20 9.19
C LEU A 231 0.87 -0.79 8.09
#